data_c280ba6e50b19518de3edf6baa833b00
#
_entry.id   c280ba6e50b19518de3edf6baa833b00
#
_cell.length_a   1.000
_cell.length_b   1.000
_cell.length_c   1.000
_cell.angle_alpha   90.00
_cell.angle_beta   90.00
_cell.angle_gamma   90.00
#
_symmetry.space_group_name_H-M   'P 1'
#
loop_
_entity.id
_entity.type
_entity.pdbx_description
1 polymer ?
#
loop_
_entity_poly.entity_id
_entity_poly.type
_entity_poly.pdbx_seq_one_letter_code
_entity_poly.pdbx_strand_id
1 'polypeptide(L)'
;VIAVHLRRNASGRSGRDAGLDGERSHVPHIVIECSDNVRARADLPALLERVHTAALSTGVFPEGGIRTRLAERHDYLIADRDPANAFVHVVLRIGQGRDVATRRRAAETVFEAVCASLEATFRETPLAISLELQEIDPEMSFKKNNLHDYVERRKAAHA
;
A
#
# COMPACT_ATOMS: atom_id res chain seq x y z
N VAL A 1 1.39 51.02 -21.69
CA VAL A 1 0.28 51.22 -20.72
C VAL A 1 -0.95 50.59 -21.34
N ILE A 2 -1.30 49.37 -20.95
CA ILE A 2 -2.52 48.70 -21.40
C ILE A 2 -3.34 48.40 -20.15
N ALA A 3 -4.49 49.08 -20.07
CA ALA A 3 -5.48 48.89 -19.01
C ALA A 3 -6.32 47.65 -19.31
N VAL A 4 -6.35 46.67 -18.40
CA VAL A 4 -7.27 45.53 -18.46
C VAL A 4 -8.50 45.82 -17.62
N HIS A 5 -9.65 45.88 -18.27
CA HIS A 5 -10.97 46.09 -17.66
C HIS A 5 -11.41 44.80 -16.94
N LEU A 6 -11.58 44.90 -15.62
CA LEU A 6 -12.32 43.92 -14.82
C LEU A 6 -13.82 44.11 -15.03
N ARG A 7 -14.48 43.15 -15.67
CA ARG A 7 -15.95 43.05 -15.62
C ARG A 7 -16.31 42.09 -14.47
N ARG A 8 -16.94 42.65 -13.44
CA ARG A 8 -17.72 41.92 -12.46
C ARG A 8 -19.01 41.44 -13.12
N ASN A 9 -19.25 40.13 -13.16
CA ASN A 9 -20.57 39.57 -13.34
C ASN A 9 -20.96 38.80 -12.10
N ALA A 10 -21.85 39.37 -11.30
CA ALA A 10 -22.58 38.71 -10.27
C ALA A 10 -23.84 38.09 -10.91
N SER A 11 -23.96 36.78 -10.92
CA SER A 11 -25.26 36.11 -11.01
C SER A 11 -25.17 34.78 -10.28
N GLY A 12 -25.99 34.68 -9.24
CA GLY A 12 -26.09 33.50 -8.37
C GLY A 12 -26.53 32.26 -9.13
N ARG A 13 -25.94 31.15 -8.74
CA ARG A 13 -26.58 29.84 -8.83
C ARG A 13 -26.39 29.13 -7.51
N SER A 14 -27.47 29.10 -6.78
CA SER A 14 -27.73 28.23 -5.66
C SER A 14 -27.69 26.77 -6.13
N GLY A 15 -27.06 25.91 -5.33
CA GLY A 15 -27.52 24.54 -5.23
C GLY A 15 -26.72 23.51 -6.00
N ARG A 16 -26.17 22.59 -5.21
CA ARG A 16 -25.68 21.25 -5.58
C ARG A 16 -24.18 21.09 -5.85
N ASP A 17 -23.37 21.38 -4.87
CA ASP A 17 -22.07 20.74 -4.70
C ASP A 17 -22.03 19.87 -3.42
N ALA A 18 -23.11 19.14 -3.19
CA ALA A 18 -23.16 18.05 -2.22
C ALA A 18 -23.02 16.74 -3.00
N GLY A 19 -21.79 16.30 -3.34
CA GLY A 19 -21.68 15.04 -4.03
C GLY A 19 -20.32 14.62 -4.59
N LEU A 20 -19.22 15.31 -4.31
CA LEU A 20 -17.90 14.88 -4.79
C LEU A 20 -16.84 14.73 -3.67
N ASP A 21 -17.23 14.73 -2.41
CA ASP A 21 -16.37 14.30 -1.29
C ASP A 21 -16.39 12.77 -1.06
N GLY A 22 -17.02 12.04 -1.97
CA GLY A 22 -17.01 10.60 -2.03
C GLY A 22 -15.67 10.11 -2.56
N GLU A 23 -14.90 9.43 -1.71
CA GLU A 23 -13.72 8.64 -2.04
C GLU A 23 -12.50 9.41 -2.52
N ARG A 24 -11.85 10.13 -1.64
CA ARG A 24 -10.39 10.24 -1.71
C ARG A 24 -9.84 8.82 -1.56
N SER A 25 -9.82 8.10 -2.67
CA SER A 25 -9.27 6.75 -2.79
C SER A 25 -7.80 6.78 -2.37
N HIS A 26 -7.58 6.48 -1.10
CA HIS A 26 -6.26 6.39 -0.53
C HIS A 26 -5.63 5.10 -1.03
N VAL A 27 -4.84 5.22 -2.08
CA VAL A 27 -4.14 4.11 -2.71
C VAL A 27 -3.10 3.54 -1.74
N PRO A 28 -3.31 2.35 -1.16
CA PRO A 28 -2.30 1.73 -0.33
C PRO A 28 -1.13 1.21 -1.19
N HIS A 29 0.08 1.47 -0.73
CA HIS A 29 1.28 0.87 -1.28
C HIS A 29 1.87 -0.07 -0.26
N ILE A 30 2.06 -1.32 -0.65
CA ILE A 30 2.75 -2.33 0.15
C ILE A 30 4.06 -2.65 -0.56
N VAL A 31 5.16 -2.34 0.08
CA VAL A 31 6.50 -2.66 -0.42
C VAL A 31 7.09 -3.72 0.49
N ILE A 32 7.35 -4.89 -0.06
CA ILE A 32 8.07 -5.97 0.60
C ILE A 32 9.52 -5.84 0.16
N GLU A 33 10.36 -5.32 1.03
CA GLU A 33 11.79 -5.21 0.80
C GLU A 33 12.51 -6.37 1.48
N CYS A 34 13.43 -7.02 0.78
CA CYS A 34 14.18 -8.13 1.34
C CYS A 34 15.62 -8.17 0.81
N SER A 35 16.52 -8.76 1.59
CA SER A 35 17.83 -9.16 1.09
C SER A 35 17.69 -10.26 0.05
N ASP A 36 18.51 -10.27 -0.99
CA ASP A 36 18.41 -11.19 -2.12
C ASP A 36 18.60 -12.66 -1.75
N ASN A 37 19.35 -12.93 -0.67
CA ASN A 37 19.55 -14.28 -0.14
C ASN A 37 18.28 -14.93 0.42
N VAL A 38 17.18 -14.17 0.64
CA VAL A 38 15.86 -14.73 0.99
C VAL A 38 15.26 -15.54 -0.15
N ARG A 39 15.52 -15.16 -1.42
CA ARG A 39 14.97 -15.86 -2.60
C ARG A 39 15.35 -17.36 -2.65
N ALA A 40 16.51 -17.71 -2.19
CA ALA A 40 16.95 -19.11 -2.14
C ALA A 40 16.30 -19.92 -1.00
N ARG A 41 15.59 -19.25 -0.08
CA ARG A 41 15.08 -19.83 1.17
C ARG A 41 13.56 -19.75 1.31
N ALA A 42 12.90 -18.90 0.51
CA ALA A 42 11.47 -18.67 0.57
C ALA A 42 10.86 -18.47 -0.82
N ASP A 43 9.59 -18.85 -0.97
CA ASP A 43 8.80 -18.59 -2.17
C ASP A 43 8.30 -17.13 -2.16
N LEU A 44 9.10 -16.24 -2.75
CA LEU A 44 8.79 -14.82 -2.81
C LEU A 44 7.54 -14.48 -3.64
N PRO A 45 7.24 -15.15 -4.77
CA PRO A 45 5.97 -15.02 -5.46
C PRO A 45 4.77 -15.37 -4.56
N ALA A 46 4.82 -16.47 -3.84
CA ALA A 46 3.75 -16.87 -2.91
C ALA A 46 3.61 -15.87 -1.73
N LEU A 47 4.73 -15.36 -1.20
CA LEU A 47 4.73 -14.29 -0.20
C LEU A 47 4.02 -13.04 -0.72
N LEU A 48 4.35 -12.59 -1.93
CA LEU A 48 3.74 -11.42 -2.56
C LEU A 48 2.22 -11.57 -2.69
N GLU A 49 1.75 -12.72 -3.18
CA GLU A 49 0.33 -13.04 -3.34
C GLU A 49 -0.41 -13.09 -2.00
N ARG A 50 0.15 -13.77 -0.99
CA ARG A 50 -0.44 -13.87 0.34
C ARG A 50 -0.58 -12.51 1.02
N VAL A 51 0.45 -11.68 0.94
CA VAL A 51 0.43 -10.32 1.50
C VAL A 51 -0.62 -9.45 0.81
N HIS A 52 -0.71 -9.55 -0.52
CA HIS A 52 -1.74 -8.83 -1.28
C HIS A 52 -3.15 -9.27 -0.88
N THR A 53 -3.39 -10.56 -0.81
CA THR A 53 -4.68 -11.14 -0.42
C THR A 53 -5.04 -10.79 1.02
N ALA A 54 -4.09 -10.87 1.96
CA ALA A 54 -4.29 -10.46 3.34
C ALA A 54 -4.68 -8.99 3.47
N ALA A 55 -4.03 -8.11 2.72
CA ALA A 55 -4.39 -6.70 2.72
C ALA A 55 -5.81 -6.46 2.19
N LEU A 56 -6.22 -7.13 1.12
CA LEU A 56 -7.58 -7.07 0.59
C LEU A 56 -8.62 -7.59 1.58
N SER A 57 -8.32 -8.70 2.28
CA SER A 57 -9.25 -9.32 3.25
C SER A 57 -9.56 -8.41 4.45
N THR A 58 -8.75 -7.41 4.72
CA THR A 58 -9.04 -6.43 5.78
C THR A 58 -10.30 -5.60 5.52
N GLY A 59 -10.73 -5.49 4.27
CA GLY A 59 -11.81 -4.59 3.84
C GLY A 59 -11.49 -3.10 3.98
N VAL A 60 -10.28 -2.76 4.43
CA VAL A 60 -9.82 -1.38 4.67
C VAL A 60 -9.40 -0.70 3.37
N PHE A 61 -8.98 -1.49 2.38
CA PHE A 61 -8.38 -1.00 1.15
C PHE A 61 -9.24 -1.36 -0.07
N PRO A 62 -9.58 -0.39 -0.94
CA PRO A 62 -10.29 -0.68 -2.16
C PRO A 62 -9.39 -1.47 -3.12
N GLU A 63 -9.93 -2.51 -3.77
CA GLU A 63 -9.20 -3.41 -4.66
C GLU A 63 -8.50 -2.65 -5.80
N GLY A 64 -9.17 -1.72 -6.46
CA GLY A 64 -8.59 -0.89 -7.53
C GLY A 64 -7.52 0.11 -7.05
N GLY A 65 -7.34 0.24 -5.74
CA GLY A 65 -6.35 1.12 -5.13
C GLY A 65 -5.08 0.44 -4.66
N ILE A 66 -5.14 -0.86 -4.32
CA ILE A 66 -4.01 -1.55 -3.69
C ILE A 66 -2.88 -1.86 -4.67
N ARG A 67 -1.64 -1.65 -4.25
CA ARG A 67 -0.43 -1.99 -5.01
C ARG A 67 0.58 -2.65 -4.10
N THR A 68 0.83 -3.93 -4.34
CA THR A 68 1.83 -4.72 -3.62
C THR A 68 2.99 -5.02 -4.55
N ARG A 69 4.21 -4.85 -4.06
CA ARG A 69 5.42 -5.11 -4.84
C ARG A 69 6.57 -5.62 -3.98
N LEU A 70 7.42 -6.41 -4.60
CA LEU A 70 8.65 -6.94 -4.03
C LEU A 70 9.83 -6.08 -4.48
N ALA A 71 10.78 -5.83 -3.58
CA ALA A 71 12.01 -5.11 -3.83
C ALA A 71 13.19 -5.85 -3.20
N GLU A 72 13.92 -6.60 -4.01
CA GLU A 72 15.13 -7.29 -3.55
C GLU A 72 16.30 -6.32 -3.51
N ARG A 73 17.14 -6.45 -2.47
CA ARG A 73 18.36 -5.66 -2.28
C ARG A 73 19.56 -6.56 -2.41
N HIS A 74 20.53 -6.10 -3.21
CA HIS A 74 21.79 -6.80 -3.46
C HIS A 74 22.94 -6.22 -2.63
N ASP A 75 22.83 -4.93 -2.29
CA ASP A 75 23.84 -4.21 -1.51
C ASP A 75 23.30 -3.90 -0.12
N TYR A 76 23.74 -4.68 0.87
CA TYR A 76 23.30 -4.52 2.27
C TYR A 76 24.34 -5.02 3.25
N LEU A 77 24.25 -4.56 4.48
CA LEU A 77 24.99 -5.08 5.63
C LEU A 77 23.99 -5.29 6.77
N ILE A 78 24.03 -6.46 7.39
CA ILE A 78 23.10 -6.85 8.45
C ILE A 78 23.91 -7.29 9.68
N ALA A 79 23.62 -6.66 10.82
CA ALA A 79 24.21 -6.98 12.13
C ALA A 79 25.75 -7.13 12.10
N ASP A 80 26.27 -8.31 12.39
CA ASP A 80 27.69 -8.66 12.42
C ASP A 80 28.29 -8.94 11.02
N ARG A 81 27.50 -8.76 9.95
CA ARG A 81 27.87 -8.97 8.54
C ARG A 81 28.03 -10.42 8.15
N ASP A 82 27.52 -11.36 8.92
CA ASP A 82 27.48 -12.76 8.49
C ASP A 82 26.63 -12.86 7.20
N PRO A 83 27.12 -13.50 6.12
CA PRO A 83 26.39 -13.63 4.86
C PRO A 83 25.11 -14.45 4.97
N ALA A 84 24.94 -15.21 6.04
CA ALA A 84 23.70 -15.93 6.32
C ALA A 84 22.59 -15.02 6.84
N ASN A 85 22.91 -13.83 7.36
CA ASN A 85 21.91 -12.89 7.85
C ASN A 85 21.01 -12.42 6.70
N ALA A 86 19.71 -12.36 6.99
CA ALA A 86 18.69 -11.94 6.05
C ALA A 86 17.68 -10.99 6.70
N PHE A 87 16.97 -10.22 5.88
CA PHE A 87 15.84 -9.43 6.35
C PHE A 87 14.67 -9.43 5.36
N VAL A 88 13.48 -9.27 5.89
CA VAL A 88 12.26 -8.88 5.17
C VAL A 88 11.62 -7.72 5.91
N HIS A 89 11.49 -6.59 5.25
CA HIS A 89 10.88 -5.38 5.78
C HIS A 89 9.68 -4.98 4.93
N VAL A 90 8.52 -4.80 5.55
CA VAL A 90 7.30 -4.39 4.86
C VAL A 90 6.94 -2.97 5.23
N VAL A 91 6.80 -2.11 4.22
CA VAL A 91 6.25 -0.75 4.38
C VAL A 91 4.83 -0.73 3.86
N LEU A 92 3.87 -0.52 4.75
CA LEU A 92 2.45 -0.35 4.44
C LEU A 92 2.13 1.15 4.46
N ARG A 93 2.12 1.79 3.29
CA ARG A 93 1.79 3.22 3.15
C ARG A 93 0.33 3.40 2.77
N ILE A 94 -0.42 4.07 3.63
CA ILE A 94 -1.86 4.29 3.46
C ILE A 94 -2.21 5.78 3.57
N GLY A 95 -3.37 6.17 3.05
CA GLY A 95 -3.86 7.52 3.26
C GLY A 95 -4.37 7.74 4.68
N GLN A 96 -4.33 8.98 5.13
CA GLN A 96 -4.86 9.43 6.42
C GLN A 96 -6.39 9.25 6.53
N GLY A 97 -6.91 9.38 7.75
CA GLY A 97 -8.34 9.43 8.05
C GLY A 97 -8.92 8.15 8.67
N ARG A 98 -8.13 7.11 8.86
CA ARG A 98 -8.53 5.90 9.61
C ARG A 98 -8.11 6.01 11.07
N ASP A 99 -8.96 5.52 11.98
CA ASP A 99 -8.62 5.46 13.40
C ASP A 99 -7.45 4.48 13.67
N VAL A 100 -6.82 4.65 14.82
CA VAL A 100 -5.64 3.86 15.22
C VAL A 100 -5.95 2.36 15.28
N ALA A 101 -7.14 1.97 15.77
CA ALA A 101 -7.52 0.57 15.91
C ALA A 101 -7.67 -0.10 14.53
N THR A 102 -8.28 0.59 13.56
CA THR A 102 -8.40 0.12 12.17
C THR A 102 -7.04 -0.03 11.50
N ARG A 103 -6.15 0.96 11.67
CA ARG A 103 -4.79 0.91 11.15
C ARG A 103 -3.99 -0.24 11.74
N ARG A 104 -4.08 -0.43 13.07
CA ARG A 104 -3.41 -1.51 13.78
C ARG A 104 -3.87 -2.88 13.28
N ARG A 105 -5.18 -3.14 13.23
CA ARG A 105 -5.72 -4.41 12.72
C ARG A 105 -5.25 -4.72 11.29
N ALA A 106 -5.26 -3.70 10.41
CA ALA A 106 -4.79 -3.90 9.03
C ALA A 106 -3.29 -4.25 8.98
N ALA A 107 -2.46 -3.57 9.78
CA ALA A 107 -1.03 -3.86 9.86
C ALA A 107 -0.76 -5.25 10.48
N GLU A 108 -1.47 -5.62 11.54
CA GLU A 108 -1.38 -6.94 12.18
C GLU A 108 -1.75 -8.06 11.20
N THR A 109 -2.88 -7.94 10.48
CA THR A 109 -3.28 -8.94 9.47
C THR A 109 -2.23 -9.14 8.37
N VAL A 110 -1.67 -8.04 7.88
CA VAL A 110 -0.59 -8.12 6.87
C VAL A 110 0.68 -8.73 7.45
N PHE A 111 1.07 -8.34 8.68
CA PHE A 111 2.27 -8.85 9.34
C PHE A 111 2.15 -10.35 9.65
N GLU A 112 1.00 -10.82 10.10
CA GLU A 112 0.71 -12.23 10.33
C GLU A 112 0.87 -13.05 9.04
N ALA A 113 0.40 -12.54 7.90
CA ALA A 113 0.55 -13.18 6.60
C ALA A 113 2.03 -13.28 6.17
N VAL A 114 2.83 -12.25 6.46
CA VAL A 114 4.28 -12.27 6.22
C VAL A 114 4.95 -13.32 7.10
N CYS A 115 4.69 -13.31 8.41
CA CYS A 115 5.27 -14.27 9.37
C CYS A 115 4.90 -15.71 9.01
N ALA A 116 3.62 -15.97 8.70
CA ALA A 116 3.18 -17.31 8.30
C ALA A 116 3.85 -17.80 7.01
N SER A 117 4.11 -16.89 6.07
CA SER A 117 4.79 -17.24 4.81
C SER A 117 6.28 -17.56 4.99
N LEU A 118 6.89 -16.99 6.02
CA LEU A 118 8.34 -17.09 6.28
C LEU A 118 8.66 -17.96 7.49
N GLU A 119 7.68 -18.63 8.10
CA GLU A 119 7.82 -19.39 9.35
C GLU A 119 8.93 -20.43 9.28
N ALA A 120 9.00 -21.22 8.20
CA ALA A 120 10.04 -22.23 8.01
C ALA A 120 11.42 -21.57 7.89
N THR A 121 11.54 -20.54 7.05
CA THR A 121 12.78 -19.79 6.86
C THR A 121 13.26 -19.17 8.16
N PHE A 122 12.35 -18.59 8.95
CA PHE A 122 12.64 -17.96 10.23
C PHE A 122 13.18 -18.96 11.28
N ARG A 123 12.68 -20.19 11.28
CA ARG A 123 13.17 -21.25 12.19
C ARG A 123 14.52 -21.82 11.79
N GLU A 124 14.83 -21.83 10.50
CA GLU A 124 16.00 -22.51 9.96
C GLU A 124 17.18 -21.59 9.68
N THR A 125 16.94 -20.28 9.56
CA THR A 125 17.97 -19.32 9.17
C THR A 125 17.87 -18.02 9.95
N PRO A 126 18.97 -17.25 10.13
CA PRO A 126 18.92 -15.94 10.73
C PRO A 126 18.16 -14.97 9.82
N LEU A 127 16.96 -14.57 10.25
CA LEU A 127 16.05 -13.72 9.50
C LEU A 127 15.40 -12.66 10.41
N ALA A 128 15.52 -11.38 10.05
CA ALA A 128 14.77 -10.31 10.66
C ALA A 128 13.50 -10.02 9.84
N ILE A 129 12.34 -10.02 10.49
CA ILE A 129 11.06 -9.67 9.85
C ILE A 129 10.49 -8.44 10.56
N SER A 130 10.08 -7.44 9.79
CA SER A 130 9.48 -6.22 10.34
C SER A 130 8.42 -5.64 9.40
N LEU A 131 7.48 -4.89 9.98
CA LEU A 131 6.49 -4.11 9.25
C LEU A 131 6.34 -2.76 9.91
N GLU A 132 6.24 -1.71 9.10
CA GLU A 132 5.81 -0.40 9.54
C GLU A 132 4.65 0.12 8.70
N LEU A 133 3.72 0.84 9.34
CA LEU A 133 2.63 1.52 8.68
C LEU A 133 2.91 3.03 8.67
N GLN A 134 2.86 3.61 7.47
CA GLN A 134 3.06 5.03 7.24
C GLN A 134 1.80 5.67 6.69
N GLU A 135 1.43 6.85 7.19
CA GLU A 135 0.35 7.65 6.62
C GLU A 135 0.89 8.61 5.56
N ILE A 136 0.21 8.68 4.43
CA ILE A 136 0.55 9.57 3.31
C ILE A 136 -0.17 10.89 3.51
N ASP A 137 0.58 11.99 3.50
CA ASP A 137 0.01 13.33 3.53
C ASP A 137 -0.82 13.58 2.26
N PRO A 138 -2.13 13.87 2.39
CA PRO A 138 -3.01 14.12 1.26
C PRO A 138 -2.67 15.40 0.49
N GLU A 139 -2.08 16.40 1.15
CA GLU A 139 -1.68 17.64 0.50
C GLU A 139 -0.45 17.47 -0.38
N MET A 140 0.42 16.52 -0.04
CA MET A 140 1.67 16.22 -0.75
C MET A 140 1.57 14.98 -1.65
N SER A 141 0.35 14.45 -1.88
CA SER A 141 0.14 13.23 -2.67
C SER A 141 -0.75 13.49 -3.88
N PHE A 142 -0.16 13.45 -5.06
CA PHE A 142 -0.87 13.63 -6.33
C PHE A 142 -1.15 12.28 -6.97
N LYS A 143 -2.39 12.07 -7.45
CA LYS A 143 -2.84 10.77 -7.96
C LYS A 143 -3.68 10.94 -9.22
N LYS A 144 -3.47 10.04 -10.17
CA LYS A 144 -4.36 9.84 -11.31
C LYS A 144 -4.54 8.33 -11.48
N ASN A 145 -5.74 7.83 -11.29
CA ASN A 145 -6.02 6.39 -11.27
C ASN A 145 -7.38 6.10 -11.94
N ASN A 146 -7.38 5.16 -12.87
CA ASN A 146 -8.58 4.65 -13.52
C ASN A 146 -8.79 3.14 -13.30
N LEU A 147 -7.97 2.51 -12.43
CA LEU A 147 -8.05 1.07 -12.18
C LEU A 147 -9.37 0.66 -11.52
N HIS A 148 -9.97 1.54 -10.70
CA HIS A 148 -11.28 1.28 -10.09
C HIS A 148 -12.33 0.97 -11.16
N ASP A 149 -12.44 1.80 -12.19
CA ASP A 149 -13.40 1.63 -13.27
C ASP A 149 -13.18 0.30 -14.03
N TYR A 150 -11.91 -0.06 -14.24
CA TYR A 150 -11.57 -1.31 -14.93
C TYR A 150 -11.85 -2.54 -14.07
N VAL A 151 -11.61 -2.48 -12.76
CA VAL A 151 -11.93 -3.56 -11.82
C VAL A 151 -13.44 -3.80 -11.80
N GLU A 152 -14.24 -2.74 -11.64
CA GLU A 152 -15.69 -2.86 -11.61
C GLU A 152 -16.28 -3.39 -12.93
N ARG A 153 -15.76 -2.95 -14.08
CA ARG A 153 -16.18 -3.50 -15.40
C ARG A 153 -15.87 -4.99 -15.53
N ARG A 154 -14.71 -5.46 -15.03
CA ARG A 154 -14.36 -6.89 -15.06
C ARG A 154 -15.25 -7.71 -14.16
N LYS A 155 -15.57 -7.22 -12.95
CA LYS A 155 -16.54 -7.89 -12.05
C LYS A 155 -17.91 -8.00 -12.72
N ALA A 156 -18.42 -6.92 -13.31
CA ALA A 156 -19.69 -6.92 -14.01
C ALA A 156 -19.73 -7.87 -15.23
N ALA A 157 -18.60 -8.09 -15.89
CA ALA A 157 -18.50 -9.00 -17.03
C ALA A 157 -18.42 -10.48 -16.62
N HIS A 158 -18.19 -10.79 -15.33
CA HIS A 158 -18.08 -12.15 -14.80
C HIS A 158 -19.24 -12.51 -13.84
N ALA A 159 -20.19 -11.60 -13.64
CA ALA A 159 -21.40 -11.80 -12.85
C ALA A 159 -22.59 -12.20 -13.73
#